data_680288d9d8da810a4d39a60b81f33e34
#
_entry.id   680288d9d8da810a4d39a60b81f33e34
#
_cell.length_a   1.000
_cell.length_b   1.000
_cell.length_c   1.000
_cell.angle_alpha   90.00
_cell.angle_beta   90.00
_cell.angle_gamma   90.00
#
_symmetry.space_group_name_H-M   'P 1'
#
loop_
_entity.id
_entity.type
_entity.pdbx_description
1 polymer ?
#
loop_
_entity_poly.entity_id
_entity_poly.type
_entity_poly.pdbx_seq_one_letter_code
_entity_poly.pdbx_strand_id
1 'polypeptide(L)'
;MAGRLLIIACMFLFSISVSPAQTPSPDAMTAARSLVTTMKLADQYKAQLPAILLGLRPTLTQDRPEIERDYDAMMPMIAEAYTPYYAAMVDAVATIYANNFTVGELREIEAFYRQPAGQKLLEKLPAIMQQNAQVTQEVGRKATDDLRKRLTEALRQKGHKL
;
A
#
# COMPACT_ATOMS: atom_id res chain seq x y z
N MET A 1 33.26 61.66 -15.62
CA MET A 1 32.73 61.26 -14.30
C MET A 1 32.08 59.87 -14.43
N ALA A 2 32.75 58.86 -13.90
CA ALA A 2 32.37 57.47 -14.09
C ALA A 2 31.48 56.99 -12.93
N GLY A 3 30.23 56.64 -13.21
CA GLY A 3 29.31 56.04 -12.26
C GLY A 3 29.43 54.54 -12.29
N ARG A 4 30.03 53.93 -11.25
CA ARG A 4 30.12 52.47 -11.05
C ARG A 4 28.79 51.98 -10.48
N LEU A 5 28.01 51.26 -11.29
CA LEU A 5 26.85 50.49 -10.83
C LEU A 5 27.36 49.16 -10.30
N LEU A 6 27.25 48.98 -8.99
CA LEU A 6 27.53 47.71 -8.29
C LEU A 6 26.25 46.90 -8.33
N ILE A 7 26.20 45.87 -9.19
CA ILE A 7 25.14 44.86 -9.21
C ILE A 7 25.50 43.82 -8.16
N ILE A 8 24.82 43.84 -6.99
CA ILE A 8 24.91 42.80 -5.99
C ILE A 8 23.94 41.68 -6.41
N ALA A 9 24.48 40.64 -7.04
CA ALA A 9 23.75 39.39 -7.29
C ALA A 9 23.65 38.62 -5.99
N CYS A 10 22.47 38.68 -5.31
CA CYS A 10 22.13 37.77 -4.22
C CYS A 10 21.91 36.38 -4.79
N MET A 11 22.93 35.55 -4.76
CA MET A 11 22.84 34.12 -5.06
C MET A 11 22.19 33.44 -3.85
N PHE A 12 20.87 33.26 -3.89
CA PHE A 12 20.14 32.39 -2.95
C PHE A 12 20.51 30.94 -3.25
N LEU A 13 21.52 30.43 -2.58
CA LEU A 13 21.81 28.99 -2.56
C LEU A 13 20.70 28.31 -1.78
N PHE A 14 19.69 27.81 -2.51
CA PHE A 14 18.72 26.88 -1.97
C PHE A 14 19.45 25.55 -1.73
N SER A 15 20.02 25.41 -0.55
CA SER A 15 20.58 24.13 -0.10
C SER A 15 19.42 23.16 0.06
N ILE A 16 19.17 22.33 -0.95
CA ILE A 16 18.31 21.14 -0.82
C ILE A 16 19.09 20.19 0.11
N SER A 17 18.81 20.30 1.40
CA SER A 17 19.25 19.32 2.38
C SER A 17 18.49 18.03 2.07
N VAL A 18 19.10 17.15 1.31
CA VAL A 18 18.67 15.74 1.25
C VAL A 18 18.93 15.18 2.65
N SER A 19 17.88 15.20 3.49
CA SER A 19 17.93 14.54 4.79
C SER A 19 18.19 13.05 4.53
N PRO A 20 19.27 12.45 5.03
CA PRO A 20 19.39 11.00 5.00
C PRO A 20 18.17 10.45 5.74
N ALA A 21 17.58 9.37 5.23
CA ALA A 21 16.46 8.68 5.87
C ALA A 21 16.88 8.39 7.32
N GLN A 22 16.41 9.20 8.26
CA GLN A 22 16.74 9.06 9.66
C GLN A 22 16.13 7.77 10.15
N THR A 23 16.94 6.90 10.74
CA THR A 23 16.43 5.74 11.46
C THR A 23 15.43 6.24 12.52
N PRO A 24 14.20 5.72 12.54
CA PRO A 24 13.20 6.17 13.51
C PRO A 24 13.72 6.07 14.94
N SER A 25 13.32 7.00 15.79
CA SER A 25 13.67 6.92 17.21
C SER A 25 13.08 5.65 17.85
N PRO A 26 13.70 5.11 18.91
CA PRO A 26 13.15 3.96 19.63
C PRO A 26 11.71 4.16 20.10
N ASP A 27 11.36 5.39 20.52
CA ASP A 27 10.01 5.74 20.96
C ASP A 27 9.01 5.75 19.80
N ALA A 28 9.41 6.27 18.63
CA ALA A 28 8.59 6.23 17.43
C ALA A 28 8.35 4.79 16.96
N MET A 29 9.39 3.95 16.97
CA MET A 29 9.25 2.53 16.64
C MET A 29 8.33 1.80 17.62
N THR A 30 8.44 2.09 18.91
CA THR A 30 7.56 1.50 19.94
C THR A 30 6.11 1.90 19.73
N ALA A 31 5.82 3.18 19.50
CA ALA A 31 4.47 3.66 19.23
C ALA A 31 3.92 3.09 17.91
N ALA A 32 4.74 3.01 16.86
CA ALA A 32 4.34 2.44 15.58
C ALA A 32 4.02 0.94 15.68
N ARG A 33 4.83 0.16 16.40
CA ARG A 33 4.53 -1.27 16.65
C ARG A 33 3.24 -1.46 17.41
N SER A 34 2.96 -0.62 18.42
CA SER A 34 1.71 -0.65 19.16
C SER A 34 0.50 -0.38 18.25
N LEU A 35 0.59 0.65 17.41
CA LEU A 35 -0.43 0.96 16.41
C LEU A 35 -0.65 -0.21 15.44
N VAL A 36 0.40 -0.74 14.85
CA VAL A 36 0.34 -1.85 13.87
C VAL A 36 -0.27 -3.12 14.50
N THR A 37 0.02 -3.37 15.77
CA THR A 37 -0.61 -4.44 16.56
C THR A 37 -2.10 -4.19 16.76
N THR A 38 -2.48 -2.97 17.12
CA THR A 38 -3.89 -2.56 17.29
C THR A 38 -4.67 -2.68 15.98
N MET A 39 -4.03 -2.43 14.84
CA MET A 39 -4.58 -2.62 13.48
C MET A 39 -4.67 -4.10 13.07
N LYS A 40 -4.17 -5.05 13.87
CA LYS A 40 -4.17 -6.49 13.59
C LYS A 40 -3.53 -6.88 12.24
N LEU A 41 -2.47 -6.16 11.85
CA LEU A 41 -1.83 -6.37 10.55
C LEU A 41 -1.26 -7.78 10.39
N ALA A 42 -0.71 -8.37 11.46
CA ALA A 42 -0.24 -9.76 11.43
C ALA A 42 -1.36 -10.74 11.07
N ASP A 43 -2.58 -10.53 11.59
CA ASP A 43 -3.72 -11.40 11.29
C ASP A 43 -4.19 -11.23 9.83
N GLN A 44 -4.11 -10.00 9.31
CA GLN A 44 -4.41 -9.73 7.90
C GLN A 44 -3.42 -10.45 6.97
N TYR A 45 -2.12 -10.46 7.28
CA TYR A 45 -1.11 -11.19 6.52
C TYR A 45 -1.32 -12.71 6.60
N LYS A 46 -1.63 -13.24 7.80
CA LYS A 46 -1.97 -14.65 7.96
C LYS A 46 -3.17 -15.07 7.13
N ALA A 47 -4.20 -14.22 7.05
CA ALA A 47 -5.41 -14.49 6.25
C ALA A 47 -5.14 -14.54 4.74
N GLN A 48 -4.04 -13.96 4.26
CA GLN A 48 -3.68 -13.97 2.84
C GLN A 48 -2.91 -15.23 2.43
N LEU A 49 -2.25 -15.92 3.36
CA LEU A 49 -1.42 -17.09 3.04
C LEU A 49 -2.16 -18.19 2.27
N PRO A 50 -3.39 -18.60 2.63
CA PRO A 50 -4.12 -19.60 1.87
C PRO A 50 -4.34 -19.23 0.39
N ALA A 51 -4.61 -17.96 0.10
CA ALA A 51 -4.77 -17.48 -1.27
C ALA A 51 -3.45 -17.51 -2.05
N ILE A 52 -2.33 -17.17 -1.40
CA ILE A 52 -0.99 -17.25 -2.00
C ILE A 52 -0.68 -18.71 -2.35
N LEU A 53 -0.90 -19.63 -1.42
CA LEU A 53 -0.66 -21.05 -1.62
C LEU A 53 -1.56 -21.63 -2.72
N LEU A 54 -2.83 -21.25 -2.74
CA LEU A 54 -3.75 -21.65 -3.81
C LEU A 54 -3.26 -21.18 -5.17
N GLY A 55 -2.73 -19.96 -5.26
CA GLY A 55 -2.16 -19.41 -6.50
C GLY A 55 -0.89 -20.11 -6.98
N LEU A 56 -0.08 -20.65 -6.07
CA LEU A 56 1.13 -21.42 -6.40
C LEU A 56 0.83 -22.86 -6.84
N ARG A 57 -0.32 -23.41 -6.43
CA ARG A 57 -0.69 -24.81 -6.66
C ARG A 57 -0.55 -25.22 -8.12
N PRO A 58 -1.19 -24.57 -9.12
CA PRO A 58 -1.14 -25.03 -10.52
C PRO A 58 0.29 -25.08 -11.07
N THR A 59 1.12 -24.12 -10.67
CA THR A 59 2.52 -24.05 -11.12
C THR A 59 3.38 -25.19 -10.57
N LEU A 60 3.12 -25.60 -9.33
CA LEU A 60 3.91 -26.61 -8.65
C LEU A 60 3.42 -28.03 -8.91
N THR A 61 2.11 -28.24 -8.96
CA THR A 61 1.54 -29.60 -9.13
C THR A 61 1.46 -30.03 -10.59
N GLN A 62 1.30 -29.08 -11.54
CA GLN A 62 1.23 -29.34 -12.97
C GLN A 62 0.24 -30.47 -13.32
N ASP A 63 -0.93 -30.49 -12.67
CA ASP A 63 -2.00 -31.47 -12.84
C ASP A 63 -1.57 -32.93 -12.53
N ARG A 64 -0.57 -33.12 -11.65
CA ARG A 64 -0.11 -34.44 -11.19
C ARG A 64 -0.73 -34.80 -9.84
N PRO A 65 -1.65 -35.80 -9.77
CA PRO A 65 -2.41 -36.08 -8.56
C PRO A 65 -1.56 -36.52 -7.36
N GLU A 66 -0.42 -37.17 -7.60
CA GLU A 66 0.54 -37.53 -6.55
C GLU A 66 1.16 -36.30 -5.90
N ILE A 67 1.53 -35.28 -6.70
CA ILE A 67 2.10 -34.04 -6.19
C ILE A 67 1.02 -33.19 -5.51
N GLU A 68 -0.20 -33.19 -6.01
CA GLU A 68 -1.31 -32.49 -5.35
C GLU A 68 -1.55 -32.99 -3.93
N ARG A 69 -1.52 -34.30 -3.72
CA ARG A 69 -1.68 -34.90 -2.40
C ARG A 69 -0.54 -34.47 -1.45
N ASP A 70 0.69 -34.53 -1.93
CA ASP A 70 1.85 -34.16 -1.14
C ASP A 70 1.84 -32.65 -0.86
N TYR A 71 1.44 -31.83 -1.84
CA TYR A 71 1.24 -30.39 -1.67
C TYR A 71 0.26 -30.07 -0.54
N ASP A 72 -0.91 -30.73 -0.52
CA ASP A 72 -1.92 -30.52 0.53
C ASP A 72 -1.41 -30.99 1.90
N ALA A 73 -0.68 -32.08 1.96
CA ALA A 73 -0.08 -32.59 3.20
C ALA A 73 0.99 -31.65 3.79
N MET A 74 1.66 -30.86 2.95
CA MET A 74 2.70 -29.92 3.38
C MET A 74 2.16 -28.58 3.89
N MET A 75 0.87 -28.26 3.67
CA MET A 75 0.29 -26.96 4.02
C MET A 75 0.51 -26.53 5.48
N PRO A 76 0.32 -27.40 6.50
CA PRO A 76 0.55 -27.00 7.89
C PRO A 76 2.01 -26.64 8.16
N MET A 77 2.96 -27.40 7.62
CA MET A 77 4.39 -27.15 7.77
C MET A 77 4.79 -25.81 7.11
N ILE A 78 4.26 -25.51 5.93
CA ILE A 78 4.54 -24.26 5.22
C ILE A 78 3.95 -23.09 6.01
N ALA A 79 2.74 -23.21 6.54
CA ALA A 79 2.12 -22.16 7.36
C ALA A 79 2.96 -21.85 8.61
N GLU A 80 3.53 -22.87 9.25
CA GLU A 80 4.44 -22.70 10.39
C GLU A 80 5.75 -22.02 9.95
N ALA A 81 6.38 -22.50 8.88
CA ALA A 81 7.61 -21.96 8.32
C ALA A 81 7.47 -20.48 7.87
N TYR A 82 6.25 -20.06 7.53
CA TYR A 82 5.97 -18.68 7.14
C TYR A 82 5.80 -17.71 8.33
N THR A 83 5.65 -18.23 9.55
CA THR A 83 5.41 -17.43 10.76
C THR A 83 6.44 -16.32 11.00
N PRO A 84 7.77 -16.53 10.85
CA PRO A 84 8.76 -15.47 11.03
C PRO A 84 8.60 -14.29 10.08
N TYR A 85 8.06 -14.52 8.87
CA TYR A 85 7.85 -13.47 7.88
C TYR A 85 6.76 -12.49 8.30
N TYR A 86 5.74 -12.92 9.05
CA TYR A 86 4.72 -12.00 9.57
C TYR A 86 5.32 -10.96 10.52
N ALA A 87 6.25 -11.36 11.39
CA ALA A 87 6.94 -10.44 12.28
C ALA A 87 7.78 -9.44 11.49
N ALA A 88 8.51 -9.89 10.48
CA ALA A 88 9.29 -9.03 9.59
C ALA A 88 8.42 -8.04 8.82
N MET A 89 7.24 -8.47 8.32
CA MET A 89 6.28 -7.59 7.65
C MET A 89 5.72 -6.54 8.60
N VAL A 90 5.35 -6.93 9.82
CA VAL A 90 4.87 -6.01 10.86
C VAL A 90 5.94 -4.97 11.20
N ASP A 91 7.19 -5.37 11.39
CA ASP A 91 8.29 -4.44 11.68
C ASP A 91 8.59 -3.50 10.51
N ALA A 92 8.54 -4.00 9.28
CA ALA A 92 8.70 -3.16 8.09
C ALA A 92 7.61 -2.08 8.00
N VAL A 93 6.34 -2.45 8.25
CA VAL A 93 5.24 -1.49 8.26
C VAL A 93 5.36 -0.53 9.45
N ALA A 94 5.72 -1.00 10.64
CA ALA A 94 5.98 -0.12 11.78
C ALA A 94 7.06 0.92 11.48
N THR A 95 8.11 0.53 10.75
CA THR A 95 9.16 1.45 10.30
C THR A 95 8.59 2.53 9.36
N ILE A 96 7.70 2.17 8.43
CA ILE A 96 7.03 3.14 7.55
C ILE A 96 6.23 4.15 8.39
N TYR A 97 5.43 3.67 9.33
CA TYR A 97 4.65 4.56 10.21
C TYR A 97 5.56 5.47 11.06
N ALA A 98 6.60 4.92 11.67
CA ALA A 98 7.55 5.67 12.48
C ALA A 98 8.33 6.74 11.72
N ASN A 99 8.51 6.57 10.40
CA ASN A 99 9.14 7.56 9.52
C ASN A 99 8.19 8.67 9.05
N ASN A 100 6.88 8.45 9.10
CA ASN A 100 5.88 9.38 8.54
C ASN A 100 5.05 10.12 9.60
N PHE A 101 5.06 9.64 10.86
CA PHE A 101 4.27 10.20 11.94
C PHE A 101 5.11 10.43 13.18
N THR A 102 4.80 11.48 13.92
CA THR A 102 5.35 11.72 15.25
C THR A 102 4.79 10.71 16.27
N VAL A 103 5.46 10.56 17.40
CA VAL A 103 5.00 9.70 18.51
C VAL A 103 3.58 10.09 18.97
N GLY A 104 3.28 11.40 19.02
CA GLY A 104 1.96 11.90 19.40
C GLY A 104 0.89 11.45 18.41
N GLU A 105 1.10 11.67 17.12
CA GLU A 105 0.17 11.27 16.06
C GLU A 105 -0.03 9.75 16.03
N LEU A 106 1.02 8.96 16.20
CA LEU A 106 0.91 7.50 16.29
C LEU A 106 -0.01 7.05 17.42
N ARG A 107 0.09 7.69 18.58
CA ARG A 107 -0.76 7.40 19.74
C ARG A 107 -2.21 7.83 19.52
N GLU A 108 -2.44 8.97 18.87
CA GLU A 108 -3.78 9.44 18.52
C GLU A 108 -4.47 8.52 17.53
N ILE A 109 -3.75 8.09 16.47
CA ILE A 109 -4.24 7.12 15.49
C ILE A 109 -4.56 5.79 16.17
N GLU A 110 -3.68 5.31 17.06
CA GLU A 110 -3.92 4.09 17.83
C GLU A 110 -5.16 4.21 18.71
N ALA A 111 -5.31 5.34 19.41
CA ALA A 111 -6.48 5.60 20.26
C ALA A 111 -7.79 5.56 19.44
N PHE A 112 -7.79 6.10 18.22
CA PHE A 112 -8.92 5.99 17.30
C PHE A 112 -9.23 4.52 16.96
N TYR A 113 -8.21 3.73 16.57
CA TYR A 113 -8.43 2.32 16.21
C TYR A 113 -8.84 1.44 17.39
N ARG A 114 -8.57 1.84 18.63
CA ARG A 114 -9.07 1.17 19.84
C ARG A 114 -10.56 1.41 20.10
N GLN A 115 -11.17 2.44 19.49
CA GLN A 115 -12.59 2.74 19.63
C GLN A 115 -13.46 1.78 18.80
N PRO A 116 -14.75 1.59 19.16
CA PRO A 116 -15.65 0.72 18.40
C PRO A 116 -15.75 1.08 16.91
N ALA A 117 -15.76 2.37 16.59
CA ALA A 117 -15.80 2.83 15.19
C ALA A 117 -14.51 2.48 14.44
N GLY A 118 -13.35 2.64 15.07
CA GLY A 118 -12.05 2.25 14.50
C GLY A 118 -11.94 0.75 14.27
N GLN A 119 -12.37 -0.07 15.23
CA GLN A 119 -12.40 -1.52 15.06
C GLN A 119 -13.35 -1.95 13.94
N LYS A 120 -14.53 -1.35 13.86
CA LYS A 120 -15.48 -1.60 12.77
C LYS A 120 -14.90 -1.21 11.41
N LEU A 121 -14.17 -0.10 11.34
CA LEU A 121 -13.49 0.32 10.12
C LEU A 121 -12.46 -0.72 9.68
N LEU A 122 -11.59 -1.20 10.57
CA LEU A 122 -10.62 -2.25 10.26
C LEU A 122 -11.30 -3.53 9.74
N GLU A 123 -12.39 -3.95 10.36
CA GLU A 123 -13.15 -5.14 9.93
C GLU A 123 -13.75 -4.97 8.53
N LYS A 124 -14.31 -3.80 8.24
CA LYS A 124 -15.04 -3.56 6.98
C LYS A 124 -14.17 -3.08 5.84
N LEU A 125 -12.97 -2.56 6.12
CA LEU A 125 -12.11 -1.93 5.13
C LEU A 125 -11.80 -2.83 3.92
N PRO A 126 -11.48 -4.14 4.07
CA PRO A 126 -11.22 -5.02 2.92
C PRO A 126 -12.44 -5.10 1.98
N ALA A 127 -13.65 -5.27 2.52
CA ALA A 127 -14.87 -5.34 1.74
C ALA A 127 -15.20 -3.99 1.06
N ILE A 128 -14.98 -2.88 1.76
CA ILE A 128 -15.16 -1.52 1.21
C ILE A 128 -14.19 -1.30 0.05
N MET A 129 -12.93 -1.67 0.20
CA MET A 129 -11.91 -1.54 -0.86
C MET A 129 -12.25 -2.38 -2.08
N GLN A 130 -12.76 -3.60 -1.89
CA GLN A 130 -13.21 -4.46 -2.99
C GLN A 130 -14.41 -3.83 -3.73
N GLN A 131 -15.42 -3.33 -3.01
CA GLN A 131 -16.57 -2.66 -3.59
C GLN A 131 -16.15 -1.39 -4.35
N ASN A 132 -15.26 -0.59 -3.77
CA ASN A 132 -14.69 0.58 -4.41
C ASN A 132 -13.99 0.23 -5.73
N ALA A 133 -13.18 -0.82 -5.76
CA ALA A 133 -12.51 -1.26 -6.97
C ALA A 133 -13.52 -1.63 -8.08
N GLN A 134 -14.59 -2.36 -7.73
CA GLN A 134 -15.63 -2.74 -8.67
C GLN A 134 -16.37 -1.52 -9.25
N VAL A 135 -16.81 -0.60 -8.38
CA VAL A 135 -17.50 0.64 -8.80
C VAL A 135 -16.57 1.50 -9.67
N THR A 136 -15.32 1.69 -9.26
CA THR A 136 -14.35 2.48 -10.01
C THR A 136 -14.07 1.88 -11.39
N GLN A 137 -13.98 0.56 -11.49
CA GLN A 137 -13.80 -0.13 -12.78
C GLN A 137 -15.02 0.06 -13.69
N GLU A 138 -16.24 -0.05 -13.15
CA GLU A 138 -17.48 0.13 -13.93
C GLU A 138 -17.59 1.58 -14.44
N VAL A 139 -17.43 2.56 -13.56
CA VAL A 139 -17.48 3.98 -13.91
C VAL A 139 -16.37 4.34 -14.89
N GLY A 140 -15.13 3.84 -14.66
CA GLY A 140 -14.00 4.05 -15.55
C GLY A 140 -14.25 3.51 -16.95
N ARG A 141 -14.83 2.32 -17.08
CA ARG A 141 -15.21 1.75 -18.38
C ARG A 141 -16.24 2.62 -19.09
N LYS A 142 -17.32 3.03 -18.40
CA LYS A 142 -18.35 3.92 -18.98
C LYS A 142 -17.75 5.24 -19.43
N ALA A 143 -16.89 5.86 -18.62
CA ALA A 143 -16.22 7.12 -18.95
C ALA A 143 -15.31 6.96 -20.18
N THR A 144 -14.53 5.88 -20.26
CA THR A 144 -13.66 5.59 -21.41
C THR A 144 -14.46 5.39 -22.69
N ASP A 145 -15.57 4.67 -22.63
CA ASP A 145 -16.46 4.46 -23.79
C ASP A 145 -17.09 5.76 -24.28
N ASP A 146 -17.53 6.64 -23.36
CA ASP A 146 -18.08 7.96 -23.72
C ASP A 146 -17.00 8.87 -24.32
N LEU A 147 -15.82 8.93 -23.72
CA LEU A 147 -14.70 9.67 -24.27
C LEU A 147 -14.31 9.18 -25.67
N ARG A 148 -14.25 7.87 -25.88
CA ARG A 148 -13.95 7.29 -27.19
C ARG A 148 -14.99 7.71 -28.22
N LYS A 149 -16.29 7.65 -27.91
CA LYS A 149 -17.38 8.08 -28.80
C LYS A 149 -17.22 9.56 -29.16
N ARG A 150 -17.01 10.44 -28.18
CA ARG A 150 -16.85 11.90 -28.39
C ARG A 150 -15.62 12.20 -29.23
N LEU A 151 -14.48 11.54 -28.96
CA LEU A 151 -13.26 11.73 -29.75
C LEU A 151 -13.45 11.24 -31.20
N THR A 152 -14.06 10.07 -31.39
CA THR A 152 -14.36 9.55 -32.73
C THR A 152 -15.24 10.52 -33.53
N GLU A 153 -16.29 11.06 -32.90
CA GLU A 153 -17.18 12.02 -33.56
C GLU A 153 -16.45 13.32 -33.90
N ALA A 154 -15.64 13.85 -32.96
CA ALA A 154 -14.88 15.05 -33.23
C ALA A 154 -13.85 14.88 -34.36
N LEU A 155 -13.24 13.72 -34.48
CA LEU A 155 -12.30 13.40 -35.56
C LEU A 155 -13.05 13.23 -36.90
N ARG A 156 -14.23 12.64 -36.94
CA ARG A 156 -15.08 12.56 -38.13
C ARG A 156 -15.48 13.93 -38.63
N GLN A 157 -15.87 14.84 -37.72
CA GLN A 157 -16.20 16.24 -38.08
C GLN A 157 -15.00 16.99 -38.66
N LYS A 158 -13.77 16.59 -38.33
CA LYS A 158 -12.54 17.13 -38.94
C LYS A 158 -12.16 16.42 -40.27
N GLY A 159 -12.98 15.51 -40.79
CA GLY A 159 -12.77 14.85 -42.06
C GLY A 159 -11.99 13.56 -42.00
N HIS A 160 -11.66 13.04 -40.82
CA HIS A 160 -10.98 11.74 -40.71
C HIS A 160 -11.99 10.59 -40.87
N LYS A 161 -11.62 9.58 -41.64
CA LYS A 161 -12.39 8.31 -41.78
C LYS A 161 -11.94 7.36 -40.66
N LEU A 162 -12.80 7.12 -39.68
CA LEU A 162 -12.57 6.21 -38.54
C LEU A 162 -13.71 5.18 -38.47
#